data_b5ed0e46f78d5cf617382cfec7b59687
#
_entry.id   b5ed0e46f78d5cf617382cfec7b59687
#
_cell.length_a   1.000
_cell.length_b   1.000
_cell.length_c   1.000
_cell.angle_alpha   90.00
_cell.angle_beta   90.00
_cell.angle_gamma   90.00
#
_symmetry.space_group_name_H-M   'P 1'
#
loop_
_entity.id
_entity.type
_entity.pdbx_description
1 polymer ?
#
loop_
_entity_poly.entity_id
_entity_poly.type
_entity_poly.pdbx_seq_one_letter_code
_entity_poly.pdbx_strand_id
1 'polypeptide(L)'
;MKTKIIILSIIFLGSMTLMSLSFPQDQKKGPAWEIPAKYKSMTNPDKGDADSEKLGKALYAKHCRSCHGNTGLADGPKAKNLETWPGDFSVAKFHAATDGELYFKSIIGRDEMPNFEKSIPDEESRWAIINYIRTFKK
;
A
#
# COMPACT_ATOMS: atom_id res chain seq x y z
N MET A 1 20.13 -60.91 -16.65
CA MET A 1 19.90 -59.57 -17.23
C MET A 1 18.54 -58.93 -16.89
N LYS A 2 17.69 -59.55 -16.07
CA LYS A 2 16.34 -59.02 -15.77
C LYS A 2 16.23 -58.17 -14.46
N THR A 3 17.25 -58.19 -13.61
CA THR A 3 17.26 -57.56 -12.28
C THR A 3 17.77 -56.11 -12.31
N LYS A 4 18.48 -55.69 -13.37
CA LYS A 4 19.03 -54.31 -13.48
C LYS A 4 18.04 -53.25 -14.00
N ILE A 5 16.93 -53.69 -14.61
CA ILE A 5 15.94 -52.79 -15.21
C ILE A 5 14.95 -52.25 -14.14
N ILE A 6 14.72 -52.99 -13.07
CA ILE A 6 13.75 -52.64 -12.03
C ILE A 6 14.29 -51.53 -11.11
N ILE A 7 15.59 -51.40 -10.91
CA ILE A 7 16.19 -50.39 -10.05
C ILE A 7 16.20 -48.99 -10.68
N LEU A 8 16.26 -48.90 -12.02
CA LEU A 8 16.20 -47.58 -12.71
C LEU A 8 14.83 -46.94 -12.74
N SER A 9 13.75 -47.72 -12.59
CA SER A 9 12.37 -47.20 -12.63
C SER A 9 11.91 -46.57 -11.31
N ILE A 10 12.58 -46.86 -10.21
CA ILE A 10 12.19 -46.35 -8.88
C ILE A 10 12.83 -44.97 -8.57
N ILE A 11 13.90 -44.59 -9.27
CA ILE A 11 14.59 -43.31 -9.07
C ILE A 11 13.87 -42.16 -9.81
N PHE A 12 13.02 -42.44 -10.79
CA PHE A 12 12.35 -41.41 -11.59
C PHE A 12 11.02 -40.90 -10.98
N LEU A 13 10.51 -41.52 -9.91
CA LEU A 13 9.25 -41.14 -9.26
C LEU A 13 9.40 -40.25 -8.02
N GLY A 14 10.62 -39.84 -7.68
CA GLY A 14 10.93 -39.12 -6.42
C GLY A 14 11.07 -37.61 -6.55
N SER A 15 10.89 -37.01 -7.75
CA SER A 15 10.96 -35.54 -7.92
C SER A 15 9.56 -34.93 -8.06
N MET A 16 8.70 -35.21 -7.10
CA MET A 16 7.48 -34.42 -6.92
C MET A 16 7.89 -33.13 -6.19
N THR A 17 8.21 -32.11 -6.97
CA THR A 17 8.44 -30.76 -6.50
C THR A 17 7.24 -30.35 -5.65
N LEU A 18 7.47 -30.19 -4.34
CA LEU A 18 6.56 -29.49 -3.44
C LEU A 18 6.47 -28.05 -3.94
N MET A 19 5.55 -27.81 -4.86
CA MET A 19 5.11 -26.48 -5.22
C MET A 19 4.44 -25.91 -3.95
N SER A 20 5.21 -25.13 -3.19
CA SER A 20 4.65 -24.37 -2.07
C SER A 20 3.56 -23.46 -2.64
N LEU A 21 2.31 -23.88 -2.48
CA LEU A 21 1.16 -23.01 -2.68
C LEU A 21 1.24 -21.93 -1.62
N SER A 22 1.90 -20.82 -1.94
CA SER A 22 1.76 -19.58 -1.17
C SER A 22 0.32 -19.11 -1.36
N PHE A 23 -0.55 -19.49 -0.45
CA PHE A 23 -1.87 -18.88 -0.34
C PHE A 23 -1.66 -17.39 -0.03
N PRO A 24 -2.29 -16.47 -0.79
CA PRO A 24 -2.31 -15.07 -0.39
C PRO A 24 -2.92 -15.03 1.02
N GLN A 25 -2.17 -14.50 1.98
CA GLN A 25 -2.71 -14.23 3.31
C GLN A 25 -3.91 -13.31 3.13
N ASP A 26 -5.08 -13.76 3.57
CA ASP A 26 -6.34 -13.02 3.47
C ASP A 26 -6.26 -11.83 4.45
N GLN A 27 -5.65 -10.74 3.97
CA GLN A 27 -5.46 -9.53 4.76
C GLN A 27 -6.82 -8.92 5.03
N LYS A 28 -7.18 -8.80 6.29
CA LYS A 28 -8.47 -8.27 6.74
C LYS A 28 -8.62 -6.82 6.28
N LYS A 29 -9.70 -6.51 5.61
CA LYS A 29 -10.10 -5.11 5.39
C LYS A 29 -10.47 -4.52 6.74
N GLY A 30 -9.84 -3.41 7.09
CA GLY A 30 -10.19 -2.66 8.30
C GLY A 30 -11.63 -2.11 8.23
N PRO A 31 -12.20 -1.69 9.37
CA PRO A 31 -13.51 -1.06 9.42
C PRO A 31 -13.57 0.20 8.55
N ALA A 32 -14.76 0.68 8.24
CA ALA A 32 -14.94 1.93 7.52
C ALA A 32 -14.27 3.10 8.28
N TRP A 33 -13.79 4.10 7.52
CA TRP A 33 -13.22 5.30 8.12
C TRP A 33 -14.32 6.27 8.55
N GLU A 34 -14.32 6.66 9.81
CA GLU A 34 -15.15 7.74 10.33
C GLU A 34 -14.37 9.06 10.19
N ILE A 35 -14.68 9.81 9.12
CA ILE A 35 -13.95 11.02 8.79
C ILE A 35 -14.75 12.23 9.30
N PRO A 36 -14.18 13.06 10.20
CA PRO A 36 -14.84 14.26 10.69
C PRO A 36 -15.20 15.23 9.55
N ALA A 37 -16.34 15.93 9.69
CA ALA A 37 -16.86 16.82 8.65
C ALA A 37 -15.84 17.88 8.21
N LYS A 38 -15.05 18.42 9.15
CA LYS A 38 -14.00 19.40 8.84
C LYS A 38 -13.02 18.92 7.77
N TYR A 39 -12.64 17.64 7.78
CA TYR A 39 -11.74 17.09 6.77
C TYR A 39 -12.43 16.86 5.43
N LYS A 40 -13.71 16.45 5.44
CA LYS A 40 -14.47 16.26 4.19
C LYS A 40 -14.58 17.55 3.37
N SER A 41 -14.61 18.70 4.04
CA SER A 41 -14.71 20.03 3.41
C SER A 41 -13.35 20.67 3.10
N MET A 42 -12.22 20.04 3.51
CA MET A 42 -10.90 20.59 3.19
C MET A 42 -10.64 20.57 1.69
N THR A 43 -10.08 21.67 1.21
CA THR A 43 -9.65 21.82 -0.18
C THR A 43 -8.12 21.77 -0.23
N ASN A 44 -7.57 21.02 -1.18
CA ASN A 44 -6.14 20.98 -1.43
C ASN A 44 -5.72 22.26 -2.17
N PRO A 45 -4.88 23.14 -1.58
CA PRO A 45 -4.48 24.40 -2.18
C PRO A 45 -3.56 24.20 -3.41
N ASP A 46 -2.76 23.12 -3.41
CA ASP A 46 -1.71 22.89 -4.40
C ASP A 46 -2.08 21.75 -5.38
N LYS A 47 -3.38 21.56 -5.60
CA LYS A 47 -3.89 20.48 -6.45
C LYS A 47 -3.38 20.60 -7.88
N GLY A 48 -2.66 19.56 -8.35
CA GLY A 48 -2.10 19.49 -9.70
C GLY A 48 -0.83 20.31 -9.91
N ASP A 49 -0.23 20.83 -8.84
CA ASP A 49 1.07 21.49 -8.90
C ASP A 49 2.20 20.46 -9.03
N ALA A 50 3.07 20.63 -10.04
CA ALA A 50 4.12 19.68 -10.36
C ALA A 50 5.28 19.67 -9.34
N ASP A 51 5.59 20.80 -8.73
CA ASP A 51 6.63 20.88 -7.71
C ASP A 51 6.11 20.24 -6.40
N SER A 52 4.84 20.45 -6.08
CA SER A 52 4.15 19.77 -4.99
C SER A 52 4.15 18.25 -5.19
N GLU A 53 3.85 17.74 -6.39
CA GLU A 53 3.92 16.30 -6.69
C GLU A 53 5.34 15.73 -6.49
N LYS A 54 6.36 16.47 -6.93
CA LYS A 54 7.77 16.08 -6.76
C LYS A 54 8.19 16.02 -5.30
N LEU A 55 7.79 17.02 -4.49
CA LEU A 55 7.97 17.01 -3.04
C LEU A 55 7.25 15.82 -2.41
N GLY A 56 5.99 15.61 -2.79
CA GLY A 56 5.17 14.51 -2.31
C GLY A 56 5.78 13.15 -2.60
N LYS A 57 6.42 12.96 -3.77
CA LYS A 57 7.15 11.74 -4.11
C LYS A 57 8.29 11.45 -3.13
N ALA A 58 9.07 12.46 -2.77
CA ALA A 58 10.17 12.31 -1.82
C ALA A 58 9.66 11.95 -0.42
N LEU A 59 8.61 12.64 0.04
CA LEU A 59 7.98 12.40 1.34
C LEU A 59 7.30 11.02 1.41
N TYR A 60 6.60 10.61 0.35
CA TYR A 60 6.01 9.28 0.24
C TYR A 60 7.08 8.18 0.33
N ALA A 61 8.19 8.34 -0.37
CA ALA A 61 9.29 7.38 -0.31
C ALA A 61 9.86 7.23 1.10
N LYS A 62 9.90 8.31 1.86
CA LYS A 62 10.42 8.33 3.23
C LYS A 62 9.42 7.74 4.25
N HIS A 63 8.14 8.08 4.15
CA HIS A 63 7.17 7.85 5.21
C HIS A 63 6.15 6.75 4.91
N CYS A 64 5.82 6.50 3.64
CA CYS A 64 4.65 5.71 3.24
C CYS A 64 5.01 4.40 2.54
N ARG A 65 6.05 4.43 1.69
CA ARG A 65 6.44 3.32 0.81
C ARG A 65 6.67 1.99 1.52
N SER A 66 7.15 2.01 2.76
CA SER A 66 7.48 0.78 3.49
C SER A 66 6.27 -0.15 3.69
N CYS A 67 5.06 0.40 3.74
CA CYS A 67 3.80 -0.34 3.83
C CYS A 67 3.04 -0.32 2.51
N HIS A 68 2.90 0.86 1.88
CA HIS A 68 2.06 1.02 0.70
C HIS A 68 2.74 0.63 -0.63
N GLY A 69 4.06 0.36 -0.63
CA GLY A 69 4.81 0.03 -1.85
C GLY A 69 5.20 1.24 -2.70
N ASN A 70 5.91 1.02 -3.80
CA ASN A 70 6.37 2.10 -4.67
C ASN A 70 5.23 2.79 -5.44
N THR A 71 4.17 2.07 -5.72
CA THR A 71 3.04 2.49 -6.57
C THR A 71 1.70 2.38 -5.85
N GLY A 72 1.71 2.28 -4.52
CA GLY A 72 0.49 2.26 -3.71
C GLY A 72 -0.31 0.97 -3.78
N LEU A 73 0.31 -0.16 -4.15
CA LEU A 73 -0.36 -1.46 -4.31
C LEU A 73 -0.37 -2.31 -3.01
N ALA A 74 -0.03 -1.72 -1.87
CA ALA A 74 0.09 -2.41 -0.58
C ALA A 74 1.15 -3.54 -0.59
N ASP A 75 2.18 -3.42 -1.43
CA ASP A 75 3.25 -4.39 -1.64
C ASP A 75 4.58 -3.98 -1.00
N GLY A 76 4.55 -3.03 -0.08
CA GLY A 76 5.72 -2.62 0.67
C GLY A 76 6.24 -3.73 1.60
N PRO A 77 7.55 -3.74 1.91
CA PRO A 77 8.17 -4.82 2.70
C PRO A 77 7.55 -5.02 4.09
N LYS A 78 6.91 -3.98 4.66
CA LYS A 78 6.20 -4.08 5.94
C LYS A 78 4.75 -4.51 5.80
N ALA A 79 4.15 -4.44 4.61
CA ALA A 79 2.73 -4.73 4.40
C ALA A 79 2.32 -6.11 4.95
N LYS A 80 3.14 -7.12 4.72
CA LYS A 80 2.89 -8.51 5.17
C LYS A 80 2.83 -8.68 6.70
N ASN A 81 3.33 -7.72 7.46
CA ASN A 81 3.36 -7.77 8.92
C ASN A 81 2.20 -7.01 9.56
N LEU A 82 1.37 -6.37 8.74
CA LEU A 82 0.19 -5.64 9.20
C LEU A 82 -1.01 -6.57 9.35
N GLU A 83 -1.81 -6.36 10.36
CA GLU A 83 -3.10 -7.05 10.53
C GLU A 83 -4.13 -6.56 9.51
N THR A 84 -4.06 -5.26 9.19
CA THR A 84 -4.96 -4.60 8.24
C THR A 84 -4.28 -4.35 6.91
N TRP A 85 -4.93 -4.75 5.82
CA TRP A 85 -4.45 -4.46 4.47
C TRP A 85 -4.34 -2.95 4.21
N PRO A 86 -3.16 -2.44 3.77
CA PRO A 86 -2.93 -1.00 3.56
C PRO A 86 -3.74 -0.36 2.44
N GLY A 87 -4.41 -1.16 1.61
CA GLY A 87 -5.22 -0.67 0.49
C GLY A 87 -4.45 -0.47 -0.82
N ASP A 88 -5.18 -0.61 -1.92
CA ASP A 88 -4.68 -0.35 -3.28
C ASP A 88 -5.07 1.08 -3.69
N PHE A 89 -4.06 1.93 -3.93
CA PHE A 89 -4.26 3.33 -4.32
C PHE A 89 -4.52 3.51 -5.82
N SER A 90 -4.40 2.46 -6.63
CA SER A 90 -4.63 2.56 -8.08
C SER A 90 -6.11 2.45 -8.47
N VAL A 91 -6.97 1.97 -7.57
CA VAL A 91 -8.36 1.67 -7.86
C VAL A 91 -9.26 2.92 -7.88
N ALA A 92 -10.28 2.93 -8.73
CA ALA A 92 -11.23 4.03 -8.85
C ALA A 92 -11.89 4.41 -7.51
N LYS A 93 -12.19 3.43 -6.65
CA LYS A 93 -12.78 3.66 -5.32
C LYS A 93 -11.89 4.53 -4.42
N PHE A 94 -10.55 4.37 -4.49
CA PHE A 94 -9.62 5.21 -3.75
C PHE A 94 -9.71 6.66 -4.24
N HIS A 95 -9.73 6.86 -5.55
CA HIS A 95 -9.76 8.18 -6.18
C HIS A 95 -11.14 8.88 -6.10
N ALA A 96 -12.20 8.17 -5.73
CA ALA A 96 -13.51 8.76 -5.45
C ALA A 96 -13.56 9.53 -4.12
N ALA A 97 -12.62 9.28 -3.20
CA ALA A 97 -12.51 10.06 -1.97
C ALA A 97 -12.07 11.50 -2.26
N THR A 98 -12.53 12.49 -1.47
CA THR A 98 -12.06 13.87 -1.57
C THR A 98 -10.59 13.99 -1.12
N ASP A 99 -9.92 15.09 -1.49
CA ASP A 99 -8.53 15.32 -1.06
C ASP A 99 -8.44 15.45 0.46
N GLY A 100 -9.42 16.08 1.11
CA GLY A 100 -9.49 16.18 2.56
C GLY A 100 -9.74 14.83 3.25
N GLU A 101 -10.51 13.94 2.66
CA GLU A 101 -10.67 12.57 3.16
C GLU A 101 -9.37 11.76 3.05
N LEU A 102 -8.63 11.93 1.95
CA LEU A 102 -7.31 11.33 1.79
C LEU A 102 -6.31 11.93 2.78
N TYR A 103 -6.35 13.25 2.97
CA TYR A 103 -5.52 13.92 3.98
C TYR A 103 -5.75 13.33 5.37
N PHE A 104 -7.01 13.20 5.80
CA PHE A 104 -7.32 12.60 7.10
C PHE A 104 -6.75 11.18 7.23
N LYS A 105 -6.99 10.33 6.24
CA LYS A 105 -6.51 8.94 6.23
C LYS A 105 -4.97 8.85 6.23
N SER A 106 -4.30 9.74 5.49
CA SER A 106 -2.86 9.66 5.26
C SER A 106 -2.04 10.37 6.34
N ILE A 107 -2.55 11.48 6.91
CA ILE A 107 -1.79 12.34 7.82
C ILE A 107 -2.22 12.13 9.27
N ILE A 108 -3.53 12.05 9.54
CA ILE A 108 -4.03 11.80 10.89
C ILE A 108 -3.93 10.33 11.22
N GLY A 109 -4.29 9.46 10.28
CA GLY A 109 -4.16 8.02 10.43
C GLY A 109 -5.12 7.42 11.47
N ARG A 110 -4.95 6.12 11.72
CA ARG A 110 -5.55 5.36 12.81
C ARG A 110 -4.88 4.00 12.91
N ASP A 111 -4.94 3.36 14.04
CA ASP A 111 -4.43 2.01 14.27
C ASP A 111 -2.98 1.86 13.77
N GLU A 112 -2.74 0.96 12.83
CA GLU A 112 -1.43 0.72 12.22
C GLU A 112 -0.99 1.81 11.23
N MET A 113 -1.90 2.71 10.81
CA MET A 113 -1.57 3.91 10.02
C MET A 113 -1.24 5.06 10.96
N PRO A 114 0.05 5.42 11.15
CA PRO A 114 0.44 6.38 12.19
C PRO A 114 0.01 7.81 11.87
N ASN A 115 -0.05 8.63 12.93
CA ASN A 115 -0.20 10.08 12.78
C ASN A 115 1.14 10.71 12.36
N PHE A 116 1.12 11.49 11.28
CA PHE A 116 2.30 12.14 10.71
C PHE A 116 2.41 13.63 11.00
N GLU A 117 1.48 14.25 11.74
CA GLU A 117 1.49 15.69 11.98
C GLU A 117 2.79 16.19 12.65
N LYS A 118 3.38 15.37 13.53
CA LYS A 118 4.65 15.72 14.19
C LYS A 118 5.86 15.48 13.31
N SER A 119 5.85 14.44 12.48
CA SER A 119 6.98 14.08 11.61
C SER A 119 6.99 14.85 10.29
N ILE A 120 5.85 15.40 9.91
CA ILE A 120 5.65 16.28 8.75
C ILE A 120 4.90 17.52 9.25
N PRO A 121 5.58 18.46 9.94
CA PRO A 121 4.93 19.60 10.60
C PRO A 121 4.36 20.62 9.62
N ASP A 122 4.92 20.70 8.42
CA ASP A 122 4.56 21.64 7.39
C ASP A 122 3.32 21.15 6.62
N GLU A 123 2.29 22.01 6.50
CA GLU A 123 1.01 21.66 5.88
C GLU A 123 1.13 21.51 4.37
N GLU A 124 1.96 22.30 3.70
CA GLU A 124 2.26 22.19 2.28
C GLU A 124 2.84 20.79 1.97
N SER A 125 3.79 20.34 2.78
CA SER A 125 4.37 18.99 2.68
C SER A 125 3.34 17.88 2.83
N ARG A 126 2.34 18.06 3.67
CA ARG A 126 1.23 17.09 3.84
C ARG A 126 0.34 17.04 2.59
N TRP A 127 0.00 18.18 2.02
CA TRP A 127 -0.76 18.26 0.77
C TRP A 127 0.03 17.71 -0.42
N ALA A 128 1.35 17.94 -0.44
CA ALA A 128 2.23 17.37 -1.45
C ALA A 128 2.13 15.83 -1.51
N ILE A 129 2.04 15.15 -0.36
CA ILE A 129 1.81 13.70 -0.32
C ILE A 129 0.47 13.35 -0.99
N ILE A 130 -0.60 14.11 -0.74
CA ILE A 130 -1.91 13.87 -1.35
C ILE A 130 -1.83 14.03 -2.87
N ASN A 131 -1.14 15.07 -3.37
CA ASN A 131 -0.92 15.26 -4.79
C ASN A 131 -0.20 14.07 -5.42
N TYR A 132 0.86 13.59 -4.78
CA TYR A 132 1.61 12.44 -5.30
C TYR A 132 0.78 11.15 -5.32
N ILE A 133 0.05 10.81 -4.26
CA ILE A 133 -0.75 9.57 -4.25
C ILE A 133 -1.90 9.60 -5.26
N ARG A 134 -2.35 10.78 -5.69
CA ARG A 134 -3.31 10.94 -6.80
C ARG A 134 -2.75 10.50 -8.14
N THR A 135 -1.44 10.55 -8.32
CA THR A 135 -0.78 10.09 -9.57
C THR A 135 -0.83 8.58 -9.76
N PHE A 136 -1.19 7.80 -8.74
CA PHE A 136 -1.30 6.33 -8.84
C PHE A 136 -2.56 5.83 -9.54
N LYS A 137 -3.47 6.74 -9.93
CA LYS A 137 -4.67 6.39 -10.70
C LYS A 137 -4.27 5.70 -12.02
N LYS A 138 -4.83 4.52 -12.24
CA LYS A 138 -4.76 3.78 -13.52
C LYS A 138 -5.96 4.09 -14.39
#